data_117b1ad828722b0732ddf6579eb0539d
#
_entry.id   117b1ad828722b0732ddf6579eb0539d
#
_cell.length_a   1.000
_cell.length_b   1.000
_cell.length_c   1.000
_cell.angle_alpha   90.00
_cell.angle_beta   90.00
_cell.angle_gamma   90.00
#
_symmetry.space_group_name_H-M   'P 1'
#
loop_
_entity.id
_entity.type
_entity.pdbx_description
1 polymer ?
#
loop_
_entity_poly.entity_id
_entity_poly.type
_entity_poly.pdbx_seq_one_letter_code
_entity_poly.pdbx_strand_id
1 'polypeptide(L)'
;VPEKLNVVGSRKGLTPGIQHETRVIVADNSGAKEALVIGIYGYHGVLRRVPFANVGDLIMVSVKKGTPEVRKQKFKAVIVRQRMPYRRPDGTWIAFEDNAVVIVNPDGSPKGTEIRGPIAREAAERWPKIAGIATLVI
;
A
#
# COMPACT_ATOMS: atom_id res chain seq x y z
N VAL A 1 11.53 21.73 -6.10
CA VAL A 1 11.97 20.47 -5.48
C VAL A 1 10.74 19.73 -4.99
N PRO A 2 10.50 18.53 -5.48
CA PRO A 2 9.39 17.77 -4.96
C PRO A 2 9.60 17.55 -3.46
N GLU A 3 8.57 17.84 -2.68
CA GLU A 3 8.62 17.57 -1.25
C GLU A 3 8.89 16.10 -1.02
N LYS A 4 9.90 15.81 -0.20
CA LYS A 4 10.15 14.44 0.23
C LYS A 4 8.95 14.00 1.03
N LEU A 5 8.32 12.90 0.64
CA LEU A 5 7.28 12.29 1.44
C LEU A 5 7.89 11.96 2.82
N ASN A 6 7.34 12.58 3.85
CA ASN A 6 7.76 12.31 5.22
C ASN A 6 7.24 10.95 5.62
N VAL A 7 8.03 9.92 5.36
CA VAL A 7 7.72 8.55 5.73
C VAL A 7 8.30 8.29 7.11
N VAL A 8 7.43 8.04 8.08
CA VAL A 8 7.82 7.74 9.45
C VAL A 8 7.95 6.22 9.61
N GLY A 9 9.00 5.79 10.29
CA GLY A 9 9.21 4.39 10.60
C GLY A 9 10.09 3.65 9.59
N SER A 10 10.48 2.46 9.98
CA SER A 10 11.34 1.58 9.20
C SER A 10 10.59 0.31 8.82
N ARG A 11 10.80 -0.15 7.59
CA ARG A 11 10.25 -1.42 7.13
C ARG A 11 11.15 -2.62 7.43
N LYS A 12 12.24 -2.43 8.18
CA LYS A 12 13.12 -3.53 8.58
C LYS A 12 12.38 -4.54 9.43
N GLY A 13 12.57 -5.81 9.11
CA GLY A 13 12.00 -6.91 9.88
C GLY A 13 10.59 -7.32 9.49
N LEU A 14 9.93 -6.59 8.58
CA LEU A 14 8.62 -7.01 8.07
C LEU A 14 8.79 -7.97 6.90
N THR A 15 7.97 -9.02 6.90
CA THR A 15 7.98 -10.02 5.81
C THR A 15 7.33 -9.41 4.57
N PRO A 16 8.04 -9.34 3.43
CA PRO A 16 7.44 -8.85 2.19
C PRO A 16 6.46 -9.87 1.62
N GLY A 17 5.25 -9.43 1.31
CA GLY A 17 4.19 -10.30 0.80
C GLY A 17 3.64 -9.91 -0.55
N ILE A 18 4.10 -8.79 -1.12
CA ILE A 18 3.61 -8.27 -2.39
C ILE A 18 4.79 -8.08 -3.33
N GLN A 19 4.66 -8.65 -4.52
CA GLN A 19 5.69 -8.60 -5.55
C GLN A 19 5.21 -7.80 -6.75
N HIS A 20 6.13 -7.51 -7.66
CA HIS A 20 5.80 -6.96 -8.96
C HIS A 20 4.79 -7.87 -9.68
N GLU A 21 3.80 -7.26 -10.35
CA GLU A 21 2.70 -7.95 -11.04
C GLU A 21 1.67 -8.63 -10.12
N THR A 22 1.73 -8.39 -8.80
CA THR A 22 0.68 -8.87 -7.91
C THR A 22 -0.60 -8.05 -8.10
N ARG A 23 -1.74 -8.72 -8.20
CA ARG A 23 -3.05 -8.05 -8.21
C ARG A 23 -3.46 -7.73 -6.79
N VAL A 24 -3.89 -6.51 -6.57
CA VAL A 24 -4.30 -6.03 -5.25
C VAL A 24 -5.67 -5.39 -5.32
N ILE A 25 -6.38 -5.41 -4.21
CA ILE A 25 -7.68 -4.76 -4.06
C ILE A 25 -7.44 -3.32 -3.63
N VAL A 26 -8.22 -2.39 -4.21
CA VAL A 26 -8.19 -0.99 -3.77
C VAL A 26 -9.24 -0.81 -2.69
N ALA A 27 -8.79 -0.45 -1.49
CA ALA A 27 -9.64 -0.39 -0.30
C ALA A 27 -10.34 0.95 -0.10
N ASP A 28 -10.07 1.93 -0.93
CA ASP A 28 -10.67 3.26 -0.80
C ASP A 28 -11.87 3.46 -1.75
N ASN A 29 -12.47 4.65 -1.66
CA ASN A 29 -13.62 5.03 -2.50
C ASN A 29 -13.21 5.92 -3.69
N SER A 30 -11.98 5.81 -4.17
CA SER A 30 -11.48 6.60 -5.31
C SER A 30 -12.07 6.18 -6.66
N GLY A 31 -12.84 5.11 -6.70
CA GLY A 31 -13.42 4.56 -7.92
C GLY A 31 -12.67 3.35 -8.47
N ALA A 32 -11.44 3.13 -8.10
CA ALA A 32 -10.69 1.94 -8.47
C ALA A 32 -11.11 0.75 -7.60
N LYS A 33 -11.16 -0.45 -8.18
CA LYS A 33 -11.51 -1.68 -7.46
C LYS A 33 -10.35 -2.65 -7.37
N GLU A 34 -9.64 -2.85 -8.46
CA GLU A 34 -8.53 -3.78 -8.54
C GLU A 34 -7.38 -3.14 -9.33
N ALA A 35 -6.16 -3.36 -8.86
CA ALA A 35 -4.97 -2.80 -9.48
C ALA A 35 -3.86 -3.83 -9.58
N LEU A 36 -2.91 -3.59 -10.47
CA LEU A 36 -1.72 -4.42 -10.67
C LEU A 36 -0.50 -3.62 -10.20
N VAL A 37 0.32 -4.24 -9.36
CA VAL A 37 1.57 -3.62 -8.90
C VAL A 37 2.58 -3.61 -10.05
N ILE A 38 3.04 -2.42 -10.44
CA ILE A 38 3.97 -2.24 -11.54
C ILE A 38 5.33 -1.72 -11.12
N GLY A 39 5.47 -1.23 -9.90
CA GLY A 39 6.75 -0.74 -9.38
C GLY A 39 6.70 -0.52 -7.88
N ILE A 40 7.87 -0.50 -7.26
CA ILE A 40 8.02 -0.32 -5.82
C ILE A 40 9.02 0.80 -5.58
N TYR A 41 8.61 1.84 -4.87
CA TYR A 41 9.47 2.97 -4.55
C TYR A 41 10.48 2.60 -3.47
N GLY A 42 11.70 3.09 -3.64
CA GLY A 42 12.76 2.85 -2.68
C GLY A 42 13.36 1.45 -2.72
N TYR A 43 13.00 0.64 -3.70
CA TYR A 43 13.58 -0.68 -3.85
C TYR A 43 14.93 -0.58 -4.59
N HIS A 44 15.96 -1.08 -3.93
CA HIS A 44 17.31 -1.20 -4.51
C HIS A 44 17.55 -2.68 -4.79
N GLY A 45 17.29 -3.09 -6.03
CA GLY A 45 17.38 -4.48 -6.41
C GLY A 45 18.81 -4.96 -6.66
N VAL A 46 19.00 -6.26 -6.62
CA VAL A 46 20.15 -6.93 -7.15
C VAL A 46 19.74 -7.73 -8.39
N LEU A 47 20.72 -8.11 -9.19
CA LEU A 47 20.49 -8.85 -10.43
C LEU A 47 19.64 -10.11 -10.16
N ARG A 48 18.60 -10.32 -10.97
CA ARG A 48 17.68 -11.47 -10.93
C ARG A 48 16.77 -11.53 -9.69
N ARG A 49 16.74 -10.50 -8.86
CA ARG A 49 15.80 -10.47 -7.73
C ARG A 49 14.52 -9.74 -8.13
N VAL A 50 13.38 -10.38 -7.91
CA VAL A 50 12.06 -9.77 -8.15
C VAL A 50 11.81 -8.69 -7.10
N PRO A 51 11.38 -7.47 -7.49
CA PRO A 51 10.99 -6.44 -6.53
C PRO A 51 9.87 -6.91 -5.61
N PHE A 52 9.95 -6.52 -4.33
CA PHE A 52 8.96 -6.90 -3.33
C PHE A 52 8.65 -5.72 -2.41
N ALA A 53 7.48 -5.78 -1.78
CA ALA A 53 7.00 -4.77 -0.85
C ALA A 53 6.23 -5.41 0.31
N ASN A 54 6.07 -4.65 1.40
CA ASN A 54 5.28 -5.06 2.55
C ASN A 54 4.31 -3.94 2.94
N VAL A 55 3.56 -4.14 4.03
CA VAL A 55 2.61 -3.12 4.50
C VAL A 55 3.32 -1.79 4.79
N GLY A 56 2.69 -0.70 4.40
CA GLY A 56 3.23 0.63 4.57
C GLY A 56 4.16 1.10 3.48
N ASP A 57 4.53 0.25 2.51
CA ASP A 57 5.38 0.66 1.40
C ASP A 57 4.61 1.43 0.34
N LEU A 58 5.29 2.41 -0.26
CA LEU A 58 4.76 3.15 -1.40
C LEU A 58 5.06 2.39 -2.68
N ILE A 59 4.04 2.15 -3.47
CA ILE A 59 4.15 1.41 -4.73
C ILE A 59 3.47 2.19 -5.86
N MET A 60 3.75 1.80 -7.09
CA MET A 60 3.01 2.27 -8.25
C MET A 60 2.12 1.14 -8.76
N VAL A 61 0.86 1.46 -9.02
CA VAL A 61 -0.13 0.51 -9.51
C VAL A 61 -0.78 0.99 -10.79
N SER A 62 -1.24 0.05 -11.60
CA SER A 62 -2.08 0.29 -12.77
C SER A 62 -3.47 -0.25 -12.47
N VAL A 63 -4.48 0.59 -12.55
CA VAL A 63 -5.86 0.20 -12.26
C VAL A 63 -6.39 -0.67 -13.39
N LYS A 64 -6.86 -1.88 -13.05
CA LYS A 64 -7.40 -2.85 -14.01
C LYS A 64 -8.92 -2.91 -13.98
N LYS A 65 -9.53 -2.70 -12.82
CA LYS A 65 -10.99 -2.65 -12.66
C LYS A 65 -11.38 -1.41 -11.87
N GLY A 66 -12.43 -0.76 -12.29
CA GLY A 66 -12.93 0.44 -11.65
C GLY A 66 -13.80 1.26 -12.59
N THR A 67 -14.07 2.51 -12.21
CA THR A 67 -14.79 3.44 -13.05
C THR A 67 -13.98 3.80 -14.30
N PRO A 68 -14.64 4.18 -15.42
CA PRO A 68 -13.91 4.54 -16.65
C PRO A 68 -12.89 5.66 -16.46
N GLU A 69 -13.11 6.54 -15.50
CA GLU A 69 -12.21 7.67 -15.23
C GLU A 69 -10.85 7.26 -14.69
N VAL A 70 -10.79 6.19 -13.89
CA VAL A 70 -9.56 5.71 -13.26
C VAL A 70 -9.01 4.45 -13.91
N ARG A 71 -9.82 3.76 -14.71
CA ARG A 71 -9.43 2.53 -15.35
C ARG A 71 -8.25 2.76 -16.31
N LYS A 72 -7.28 1.84 -16.30
CA LYS A 72 -6.06 1.88 -17.12
C LYS A 72 -5.10 3.02 -16.79
N GLN A 73 -5.35 3.76 -15.72
CA GLN A 73 -4.42 4.79 -15.26
C GLN A 73 -3.45 4.25 -14.23
N LYS A 74 -2.34 4.96 -14.06
CA LYS A 74 -1.29 4.62 -13.10
C LYS A 74 -1.36 5.58 -11.93
N PHE A 75 -1.27 5.05 -10.72
CA PHE A 75 -1.31 5.85 -9.50
C PHE A 75 -0.26 5.37 -8.52
N LYS A 76 0.17 6.26 -7.63
CA LYS A 76 0.89 5.88 -6.42
C LYS A 76 -0.10 5.31 -5.42
N ALA A 77 0.32 4.30 -4.69
CA ALA A 77 -0.51 3.67 -3.68
C ALA A 77 0.32 3.20 -2.49
N VAL A 78 -0.33 3.07 -1.34
CA VAL A 78 0.29 2.57 -0.11
C VAL A 78 -0.38 1.25 0.25
N ILE A 79 0.42 0.24 0.55
CA ILE A 79 -0.08 -1.06 0.97
C ILE A 79 -0.59 -0.95 2.40
N VAL A 80 -1.87 -1.24 2.62
CA VAL A 80 -2.51 -1.15 3.94
C VAL A 80 -2.82 -2.51 4.53
N ARG A 81 -2.94 -3.56 3.70
CA ARG A 81 -3.17 -4.93 4.16
C ARG A 81 -2.32 -5.89 3.35
N GLN A 82 -1.87 -6.97 4.00
CA GLN A 82 -1.06 -8.01 3.39
C GLN A 82 -1.60 -9.37 3.82
N ARG A 83 -1.83 -10.25 2.87
CA ARG A 83 -2.30 -11.60 3.14
C ARG A 83 -1.21 -12.47 3.76
N MET A 84 0.03 -12.30 3.35
CA MET A 84 1.15 -13.05 3.91
C MET A 84 1.39 -12.66 5.37
N PRO A 85 1.43 -13.61 6.31
CA PRO A 85 1.69 -13.27 7.71
C PRO A 85 3.03 -12.58 7.90
N TYR A 86 3.05 -11.58 8.77
CA TYR A 86 4.28 -10.92 9.18
C TYR A 86 4.33 -10.81 10.70
N ARG A 87 5.54 -10.80 11.24
CA ARG A 87 5.77 -10.74 12.68
C ARG A 87 6.09 -9.30 13.09
N ARG A 88 5.41 -8.84 14.13
CA ARG A 88 5.71 -7.55 14.77
C ARG A 88 6.83 -7.72 15.81
N PRO A 89 7.53 -6.62 16.17
CA PRO A 89 8.61 -6.68 17.17
C PRO A 89 8.19 -7.26 18.52
N ASP A 90 6.92 -7.12 18.89
CA ASP A 90 6.38 -7.68 20.14
C ASP A 90 6.11 -9.19 20.10
N GLY A 91 6.36 -9.83 18.96
CA GLY A 91 6.12 -11.26 18.77
C GLY A 91 4.76 -11.62 18.18
N THR A 92 3.87 -10.65 17.99
CA THR A 92 2.54 -10.89 17.43
C THR A 92 2.63 -11.13 15.91
N TRP A 93 1.93 -12.15 15.42
CA TRP A 93 1.80 -12.43 13.99
C TRP A 93 0.50 -11.85 13.47
N ILE A 94 0.58 -11.13 12.36
CA ILE A 94 -0.58 -10.47 11.73
C ILE A 94 -0.73 -10.99 10.31
N ALA A 95 -1.96 -11.33 9.92
CA ALA A 95 -2.33 -11.67 8.55
C ALA A 95 -3.71 -11.11 8.25
N PHE A 96 -3.89 -10.57 7.06
CA PHE A 96 -5.18 -10.10 6.57
C PHE A 96 -5.73 -11.08 5.53
N GLU A 97 -7.02 -10.96 5.22
CA GLU A 97 -7.66 -11.84 4.24
C GLU A 97 -7.25 -11.54 2.80
N ASP A 98 -6.78 -10.33 2.54
CA ASP A 98 -6.43 -9.87 1.20
C ASP A 98 -5.19 -8.98 1.20
N ASN A 99 -4.69 -8.70 0.00
CA ASN A 99 -3.70 -7.65 -0.23
C ASN A 99 -4.45 -6.41 -0.70
N ALA A 100 -4.40 -5.34 0.07
CA ALA A 100 -5.14 -4.12 -0.23
C ALA A 100 -4.25 -2.90 -0.20
N VAL A 101 -4.59 -1.94 -1.05
CA VAL A 101 -3.86 -0.68 -1.17
C VAL A 101 -4.84 0.48 -1.12
N VAL A 102 -4.29 1.65 -0.79
CA VAL A 102 -5.01 2.93 -0.84
C VAL A 102 -4.29 3.83 -1.84
N ILE A 103 -5.03 4.37 -2.80
CA ILE A 103 -4.45 5.26 -3.79
C ILE A 103 -4.15 6.62 -3.15
N VAL A 104 -2.95 7.11 -3.38
CA VAL A 104 -2.49 8.40 -2.86
C VAL A 104 -2.11 9.34 -3.99
N ASN A 105 -2.25 10.63 -3.73
CA ASN A 105 -1.78 11.68 -4.62
C ASN A 105 -0.24 11.78 -4.56
N PRO A 106 0.41 12.44 -5.52
CA PRO A 106 1.87 12.59 -5.48
C PRO A 106 2.42 13.23 -4.20
N ASP A 107 1.62 14.00 -3.47
CA ASP A 107 2.00 14.62 -2.20
C ASP A 107 1.84 13.67 -0.99
N GLY A 108 1.35 12.46 -1.19
CA GLY A 108 1.13 11.47 -0.14
C GLY A 108 -0.25 11.53 0.52
N SER A 109 -1.12 12.47 0.13
CA SER A 109 -2.49 12.51 0.65
C SER A 109 -3.36 11.47 -0.05
N PRO A 110 -4.31 10.82 0.67
CA PRO A 110 -5.20 9.85 0.03
C PRO A 110 -6.11 10.52 -0.99
N LYS A 111 -6.31 9.85 -2.11
CA LYS A 111 -7.22 10.32 -3.17
C LYS A 111 -8.68 10.17 -2.75
N GLY A 112 -9.00 9.07 -2.07
CA GLY A 112 -10.33 8.84 -1.55
C GLY A 112 -10.56 9.51 -0.21
N THR A 113 -11.80 9.50 0.26
CA THR A 113 -12.19 10.08 1.55
C THR A 113 -12.47 9.03 2.61
N GLU A 114 -12.54 7.76 2.22
CA GLU A 114 -12.90 6.66 3.10
C GLU A 114 -12.11 5.40 2.75
N ILE A 115 -11.73 4.64 3.75
CA ILE A 115 -11.06 3.34 3.58
C ILE A 115 -12.01 2.24 4.07
N ARG A 116 -12.18 1.21 3.26
CA ARG A 116 -13.00 0.04 3.61
C ARG A 116 -12.16 -0.98 4.35
N GLY A 117 -12.68 -1.44 5.48
CA GLY A 117 -12.05 -2.46 6.28
C GLY A 117 -10.86 -1.96 7.10
N PRO A 118 -10.16 -2.87 7.80
CA PRO A 118 -9.05 -2.51 8.64
C PRO A 118 -7.81 -2.16 7.84
N ILE A 119 -6.91 -1.39 8.45
CA ILE A 119 -5.57 -1.16 7.93
C ILE A 119 -4.54 -1.60 8.97
N ALA A 120 -3.34 -1.93 8.50
CA ALA A 120 -2.25 -2.30 9.37
C ALA A 120 -1.70 -1.07 10.10
N ARG A 121 -1.29 -1.25 11.35
CA ARG A 121 -0.69 -0.18 12.16
C ARG A 121 0.55 0.42 11.48
N GLU A 122 1.34 -0.39 10.84
CA GLU A 122 2.56 0.03 10.15
C GLU A 122 2.26 1.05 9.04
N ALA A 123 1.19 0.83 8.29
CA ALA A 123 0.75 1.78 7.26
C ALA A 123 0.25 3.09 7.90
N ALA A 124 -0.52 2.99 8.97
CA ALA A 124 -1.05 4.15 9.68
C ALA A 124 0.06 5.02 10.27
N GLU A 125 1.09 4.41 10.84
CA GLU A 125 2.21 5.14 11.44
C GLU A 125 3.07 5.85 10.40
N ARG A 126 3.32 5.21 9.25
CA ARG A 126 4.11 5.80 8.17
C ARG A 126 3.36 6.88 7.41
N TRP A 127 2.04 6.79 7.33
CA TRP A 127 1.20 7.65 6.53
C TRP A 127 0.06 8.25 7.36
N PRO A 128 0.35 9.31 8.14
CA PRO A 128 -0.66 9.88 9.06
C PRO A 128 -1.94 10.37 8.38
N LYS A 129 -1.86 10.83 7.13
CA LYS A 129 -3.05 11.26 6.39
C LYS A 129 -3.96 10.08 6.04
N ILE A 130 -3.40 8.89 5.81
CA ILE A 130 -4.17 7.67 5.62
C ILE A 130 -4.81 7.24 6.94
N ALA A 131 -4.07 7.34 8.03
CA ALA A 131 -4.61 7.04 9.36
C ALA A 131 -5.83 7.90 9.69
N GLY A 132 -5.84 9.16 9.24
CA GLY A 132 -6.94 10.08 9.48
C GLY A 132 -8.28 9.69 8.86
N ILE A 133 -8.26 8.91 7.79
CA ILE A 133 -9.49 8.43 7.11
C ILE A 133 -9.77 6.95 7.35
N ALA A 134 -8.92 6.28 8.12
CA ALA A 134 -9.10 4.87 8.46
C ALA A 134 -10.23 4.68 9.46
N THR A 135 -11.05 3.65 9.26
CA THR A 135 -12.12 3.30 10.19
C THR A 135 -11.63 2.39 11.31
N LEU A 136 -10.63 1.57 11.04
CA LEU A 136 -10.09 0.62 12.01
C LEU A 136 -8.60 0.39 11.73
N VAL A 137 -7.78 0.53 12.76
CA VAL A 137 -6.34 0.25 12.70
C VAL A 137 -6.04 -0.96 13.59
N ILE A 138 -5.41 -1.96 13.01
CA ILE A 138 -5.07 -3.21 13.73
C ILE A 138 -3.57 -3.33 13.95
#